data_5dceebd34a4f4c9609caeebb2d5f6b1e
#
_entry.id   5dceebd34a4f4c9609caeebb2d5f6b1e
#
_cell.length_a   1.000
_cell.length_b   1.000
_cell.length_c   1.000
_cell.angle_alpha   90.00
_cell.angle_beta   90.00
_cell.angle_gamma   90.00
#
_symmetry.space_group_name_H-M   'P 1'
#
loop_
_entity.id
_entity.type
_entity.pdbx_description
1 polymer ?
#
loop_
_entity_poly.entity_id
_entity_poly.type
_entity_poly.pdbx_seq_one_letter_code
_entity_poly.pdbx_strand_id
1 'polypeptide(L)'
;MGSRGRMLGQTHWSLPSQYKCVDIANNTKVLEYQGSGKHHNKLPDISHTKGTAYILKDKNGTFHQLRVYDYSGHPVVDIDYGVHKQFGDKPTLHIHHWKGSKYHGDPNTTRLFNRRDYKKYEKYLKGVIKDEWINR
;
A
#
# COMPACT_ATOMS: atom_id res chain seq x y z
N MET A 1 -14.23 -7.20 -16.05
CA MET A 1 -13.79 -7.02 -15.88
C MET A 1 -12.97 -6.57 -15.81
N GLY A 2 -13.08 -6.65 -16.16
CA GLY A 2 -12.30 -6.25 -16.35
C GLY A 2 -11.46 -5.87 -15.64
N SER A 3 -11.69 -5.57 -15.21
CA SER A 3 -10.79 -5.15 -14.35
C SER A 3 -10.06 -6.21 -13.69
N ARG A 4 -10.36 -7.41 -13.94
CA ARG A 4 -9.67 -8.34 -13.26
C ARG A 4 -8.28 -8.28 -13.63
N GLY A 5 -7.38 -8.36 -12.77
CA GLY A 5 -6.00 -8.22 -13.02
C GLY A 5 -5.58 -6.81 -13.33
N ARG A 6 -6.56 -5.95 -13.56
CA ARG A 6 -6.25 -4.58 -13.84
C ARG A 6 -6.69 -3.76 -12.67
N MET A 7 -5.88 -2.84 -12.27
CA MET A 7 -6.17 -2.06 -11.11
C MET A 7 -6.87 -0.78 -11.53
N LEU A 8 -7.79 -0.35 -10.71
CA LEU A 8 -8.58 0.80 -11.01
C LEU A 8 -7.71 2.03 -11.07
N GLY A 9 -8.01 2.92 -11.94
CA GLY A 9 -7.25 4.12 -12.16
C GLY A 9 -6.22 3.97 -13.21
N GLN A 10 -5.96 2.77 -13.59
CA GLN A 10 -5.07 2.56 -14.68
C GLN A 10 -5.85 2.57 -15.90
N THR A 11 -6.02 3.74 -16.45
CA THR A 11 -6.70 3.85 -17.70
C THR A 11 -5.82 3.35 -18.78
N HIS A 12 -4.62 3.11 -18.49
CA HIS A 12 -3.79 2.59 -19.44
C HIS A 12 -3.36 1.27 -19.05
N TRP A 13 -3.14 0.57 -19.88
CA TRP A 13 -2.80 -0.69 -19.80
C TRP A 13 -1.37 -0.95 -19.54
N SER A 14 -0.57 0.03 -19.54
CA SER A 14 0.82 -0.09 -19.24
C SER A 14 1.08 -0.49 -17.81
N LEU A 15 0.20 -0.05 -16.92
CA LEU A 15 0.44 -0.36 -15.55
C LEU A 15 0.19 -1.80 -15.19
N PRO A 16 -0.86 -2.42 -15.66
CA PRO A 16 -1.10 -3.79 -15.29
C PRO A 16 0.04 -4.73 -15.60
N SER A 17 0.78 -4.44 -16.65
CA SER A 17 1.89 -5.31 -17.01
C SER A 17 3.06 -5.19 -16.06
N GLN A 18 3.09 -4.15 -15.26
CA GLN A 18 4.17 -3.93 -14.30
C GLN A 18 3.90 -4.55 -12.94
N TYR A 19 2.68 -5.02 -12.73
CA TYR A 19 2.31 -5.62 -11.47
C TYR A 19 1.79 -7.02 -11.69
N LYS A 20 2.06 -7.87 -10.75
CA LYS A 20 1.59 -9.23 -10.78
C LYS A 20 0.96 -9.54 -9.44
N CYS A 21 -0.20 -10.14 -9.45
CA CYS A 21 -0.81 -10.61 -8.22
C CYS A 21 -0.14 -11.93 -7.86
N VAL A 22 0.63 -11.93 -6.79
CA VAL A 22 1.43 -13.09 -6.41
C VAL A 22 0.82 -13.86 -5.26
N ASP A 23 -0.15 -13.29 -4.57
CA ASP A 23 -0.73 -13.95 -3.42
C ASP A 23 -2.02 -13.24 -3.02
N ILE A 24 -2.76 -13.87 -2.12
CA ILE A 24 -3.89 -13.25 -1.46
C ILE A 24 -3.67 -13.45 0.03
N ALA A 25 -3.62 -12.36 0.76
CA ALA A 25 -3.45 -12.40 2.19
C ALA A 25 -4.60 -11.65 2.83
N ASN A 26 -5.32 -12.30 3.74
CA ASN A 26 -6.43 -11.66 4.44
C ASN A 26 -7.46 -11.09 3.45
N ASN A 27 -7.76 -11.83 2.40
CA ASN A 27 -8.67 -11.42 1.32
C ASN A 27 -8.21 -10.16 0.58
N THR A 28 -6.93 -9.90 0.61
CA THR A 28 -6.34 -8.72 -0.02
C THR A 28 -5.34 -9.17 -1.05
N LYS A 29 -5.42 -8.61 -2.25
CA LYS A 29 -4.46 -8.98 -3.30
C LYS A 29 -3.08 -8.46 -2.94
N VAL A 30 -2.12 -9.34 -3.05
CA VAL A 30 -0.71 -9.01 -2.84
C VAL A 30 -0.08 -8.88 -4.22
N LEU A 31 0.46 -7.72 -4.50
CA LEU A 31 1.03 -7.40 -5.79
C LEU A 31 2.54 -7.33 -5.69
N GLU A 32 3.20 -7.66 -6.78
CA GLU A 32 4.64 -7.50 -6.89
C GLU A 32 4.91 -6.66 -8.12
N TYR A 33 5.79 -5.69 -7.99
CA TYR A 33 6.15 -4.87 -9.11
C TYR A 33 7.16 -5.60 -9.97
N GLN A 34 6.90 -5.67 -11.26
CA GLN A 34 7.73 -6.41 -12.19
C GLN A 34 8.60 -5.51 -13.05
N GLY A 35 8.37 -4.23 -13.01
CA GLY A 35 9.11 -3.31 -13.84
C GLY A 35 10.50 -3.03 -13.33
N SER A 36 11.23 -2.22 -14.07
CA SER A 36 12.54 -1.75 -13.66
C SER A 36 12.45 -0.24 -13.48
N GLY A 37 13.34 0.31 -12.71
CA GLY A 37 13.34 1.74 -12.48
C GLY A 37 13.05 2.07 -11.04
N LYS A 38 12.98 3.34 -10.75
CA LYS A 38 12.91 3.79 -9.38
C LYS A 38 11.57 4.26 -8.90
N HIS A 39 10.64 4.43 -9.82
CA HIS A 39 9.43 5.10 -9.47
C HIS A 39 8.29 4.20 -9.24
N HIS A 40 8.54 2.99 -9.07
CA HIS A 40 7.53 2.03 -9.23
C HIS A 40 7.01 1.51 -7.96
N ASN A 41 7.37 2.04 -6.87
CA ASN A 41 6.93 1.53 -5.59
C ASN A 41 5.67 2.22 -5.15
N LYS A 42 4.68 2.22 -6.00
CA LYS A 42 3.40 2.80 -5.68
C LYS A 42 2.30 1.89 -6.11
N LEU A 43 1.29 1.81 -5.29
CA LEU A 43 0.06 1.12 -5.65
C LEU A 43 -0.82 2.04 -6.47
N PRO A 44 -1.82 1.49 -7.14
CA PRO A 44 -2.70 2.29 -8.00
C PRO A 44 -3.42 3.38 -7.24
N ASP A 45 -3.64 4.49 -7.93
CA ASP A 45 -4.33 5.63 -7.35
C ASP A 45 -5.82 5.38 -7.14
N ILE A 46 -6.39 4.47 -7.87
CA ILE A 46 -7.81 4.16 -7.78
C ILE A 46 -8.00 2.67 -7.81
N SER A 47 -8.97 2.17 -7.07
CA SER A 47 -9.27 0.76 -7.04
C SER A 47 -10.56 0.44 -7.75
N HIS A 48 -10.60 -0.64 -8.50
CA HIS A 48 -11.84 -1.12 -9.09
C HIS A 48 -12.78 -1.68 -8.03
N THR A 49 -12.23 -2.25 -6.98
CA THR A 49 -13.06 -2.86 -5.95
C THR A 49 -13.24 -1.86 -4.84
N LYS A 50 -14.49 -1.50 -4.59
CA LYS A 50 -14.82 -0.53 -3.57
C LYS A 50 -14.48 -1.08 -2.18
N GLY A 51 -13.98 -0.22 -1.34
CA GLY A 51 -13.72 -0.58 0.04
C GLY A 51 -12.68 -1.66 0.21
N THR A 52 -11.74 -1.75 -0.71
CA THR A 52 -10.74 -2.80 -0.69
C THR A 52 -9.37 -2.24 -0.36
N ALA A 53 -8.36 -3.09 -0.44
CA ALA A 53 -6.97 -2.72 -0.23
C ALA A 53 -6.09 -3.55 -1.15
N TYR A 54 -4.89 -3.07 -1.37
CA TYR A 54 -3.84 -3.84 -2.04
C TYR A 54 -2.59 -3.79 -1.19
N ILE A 55 -1.84 -4.88 -1.23
CA ILE A 55 -0.53 -4.97 -0.59
C ILE A 55 0.51 -5.05 -1.69
N LEU A 56 1.59 -4.31 -1.54
CA LEU A 56 2.71 -4.36 -2.46
C LEU A 56 3.89 -5.00 -1.74
N LYS A 57 4.49 -6.00 -2.37
CA LYS A 57 5.72 -6.62 -1.90
C LYS A 57 6.81 -6.38 -2.93
N ASP A 58 8.06 -6.38 -2.46
CA ASP A 58 9.18 -6.30 -3.37
C ASP A 58 9.48 -7.69 -3.94
N LYS A 59 10.51 -7.78 -4.78
CA LYS A 59 10.85 -9.03 -5.43
C LYS A 59 11.33 -10.10 -4.46
N ASN A 60 11.72 -9.70 -3.28
CA ASN A 60 12.14 -10.65 -2.26
C ASN A 60 10.99 -11.08 -1.37
N GLY A 61 9.79 -10.63 -1.67
CA GLY A 61 8.61 -10.97 -0.89
C GLY A 61 8.46 -10.16 0.39
N THR A 62 9.20 -9.08 0.52
CA THR A 62 9.12 -8.23 1.71
C THR A 62 8.01 -7.21 1.54
N PHE A 63 7.22 -7.03 2.57
CA PHE A 63 6.17 -6.03 2.58
C PHE A 63 6.74 -4.64 2.33
N HIS A 64 6.11 -3.92 1.45
CA HIS A 64 6.51 -2.55 1.13
C HIS A 64 5.41 -1.55 1.43
N GLN A 65 4.17 -1.85 1.05
CA GLN A 65 3.08 -0.90 1.21
C GLN A 65 1.74 -1.60 1.29
N LEU A 66 0.86 -1.05 2.10
CA LEU A 66 -0.57 -1.36 2.07
C LEU A 66 -1.30 -0.07 1.73
N ARG A 67 -2.20 -0.10 0.77
CA ARG A 67 -3.05 1.03 0.45
C ARG A 67 -4.50 0.59 0.62
N VAL A 68 -5.24 1.34 1.40
CA VAL A 68 -6.65 1.08 1.67
C VAL A 68 -7.48 2.10 0.90
N TYR A 69 -8.54 1.65 0.27
CA TYR A 69 -9.40 2.48 -0.56
C TYR A 69 -10.79 2.56 0.04
N ASP A 70 -11.47 3.67 -0.21
CA ASP A 70 -12.85 3.84 0.23
C ASP A 70 -13.81 3.20 -0.77
N TYR A 71 -15.11 3.39 -0.54
CA TYR A 71 -16.11 2.81 -1.42
C TYR A 71 -16.20 3.49 -2.78
N SER A 72 -15.59 4.64 -2.93
CA SER A 72 -15.49 5.27 -4.24
C SER A 72 -14.25 4.83 -5.00
N GLY A 73 -13.42 4.00 -4.38
CA GLY A 73 -12.20 3.54 -5.00
C GLY A 73 -11.02 4.47 -4.84
N HIS A 74 -11.14 5.48 -3.98
CA HIS A 74 -10.05 6.42 -3.75
C HIS A 74 -9.23 6.01 -2.54
N PRO A 75 -7.92 6.26 -2.55
CA PRO A 75 -7.08 5.92 -1.40
C PRO A 75 -7.47 6.71 -0.17
N VAL A 76 -7.37 6.06 0.97
CA VAL A 76 -7.65 6.67 2.26
C VAL A 76 -6.39 6.68 3.10
N VAL A 77 -5.65 5.59 3.08
CA VAL A 77 -4.49 5.40 3.94
C VAL A 77 -3.44 4.60 3.20
N ASP A 78 -2.20 4.99 3.37
CA ASP A 78 -1.04 4.18 2.99
C ASP A 78 -0.28 3.82 4.24
N ILE A 79 0.11 2.56 4.35
CA ILE A 79 0.99 2.08 5.41
C ILE A 79 2.22 1.53 4.72
N ASP A 80 3.36 2.15 4.95
CA ASP A 80 4.58 1.85 4.22
C ASP A 80 5.69 1.39 5.15
N TYR A 81 6.50 0.49 4.67
CA TYR A 81 7.73 0.13 5.36
C TYR A 81 8.90 0.52 4.46
N GLY A 82 9.74 1.41 4.95
CA GLY A 82 10.89 1.87 4.20
C GLY A 82 11.49 3.11 4.85
N VAL A 83 12.50 3.64 4.21
CA VAL A 83 13.15 4.84 4.71
C VAL A 83 12.30 6.05 4.36
N HIS A 84 12.01 6.85 5.35
CA HIS A 84 11.30 8.12 5.17
C HIS A 84 12.09 9.17 5.91
N LYS A 85 12.55 10.18 5.21
CA LYS A 85 13.47 11.17 5.77
C LYS A 85 12.98 11.82 7.05
N GLN A 86 11.66 11.95 7.18
CA GLN A 86 11.07 12.53 8.37
C GLN A 86 11.43 11.72 9.63
N PHE A 87 11.72 10.44 9.47
CA PHE A 87 11.96 9.53 10.58
C PHE A 87 13.39 8.98 10.63
N GLY A 88 14.30 9.59 9.87
CA GLY A 88 15.70 9.20 9.90
C GLY A 88 16.14 8.38 8.72
N ASP A 89 17.25 7.68 8.88
CA ASP A 89 17.89 6.99 7.77
C ASP A 89 17.58 5.49 7.71
N LYS A 90 16.88 4.99 8.70
CA LYS A 90 16.58 3.56 8.77
C LYS A 90 15.15 3.31 8.34
N PRO A 91 14.86 2.11 7.86
CA PRO A 91 13.49 1.77 7.51
C PRO A 91 12.59 1.86 8.73
N THR A 92 11.42 2.41 8.54
CA THR A 92 10.40 2.49 9.59
C THR A 92 9.05 2.14 8.98
N LEU A 93 8.16 1.67 9.83
CA LEU A 93 6.78 1.47 9.43
C LEU A 93 6.05 2.76 9.75
N HIS A 94 5.44 3.37 8.74
CA HIS A 94 4.79 4.66 8.91
C HIS A 94 3.48 4.69 8.15
N ILE A 95 2.63 5.63 8.52
CA ILE A 95 1.29 5.74 7.96
C ILE A 95 1.06 7.14 7.43
N HIS A 96 0.46 7.21 6.26
CA HIS A 96 0.04 8.45 5.62
C HIS A 96 -1.46 8.44 5.46
N HIS A 97 -2.10 9.54 5.74
CA HIS A 97 -3.51 9.69 5.44
C HIS A 97 -3.66 10.52 4.19
N TRP A 98 -4.49 10.08 3.29
CA TRP A 98 -4.76 10.82 2.08
C TRP A 98 -5.72 11.95 2.39
N LYS A 99 -5.46 13.09 1.79
CA LYS A 99 -6.32 14.21 1.94
C LYS A 99 -7.10 14.37 0.65
N GLY A 100 -8.28 13.84 0.63
CA GLY A 100 -9.06 13.77 -0.57
C GLY A 100 -8.43 12.81 -1.55
N SER A 101 -8.86 12.84 -2.78
CA SER A 101 -8.36 11.93 -3.79
C SER A 101 -7.09 12.43 -4.47
N LYS A 102 -6.61 13.60 -4.10
CA LYS A 102 -5.51 14.22 -4.82
C LYS A 102 -4.15 14.04 -4.20
N TYR A 103 -4.10 13.86 -2.92
CA TYR A 103 -2.82 13.89 -2.25
C TYR A 103 -2.60 12.69 -1.39
N HIS A 104 -1.40 12.25 -1.41
CA HIS A 104 -0.93 11.38 -0.37
C HIS A 104 0.31 12.06 0.20
N GLY A 105 0.78 11.57 1.32
CA GLY A 105 2.03 12.06 1.83
C GLY A 105 1.99 13.47 2.37
N ASP A 106 0.82 13.92 2.80
CA ASP A 106 0.75 15.18 3.53
C ASP A 106 1.63 15.02 4.76
N PRO A 107 2.71 15.80 4.88
CA PRO A 107 3.62 15.64 6.01
C PRO A 107 2.94 15.81 7.36
N ASN A 108 1.85 16.57 7.39
CA ASN A 108 1.13 16.80 8.63
C ASN A 108 0.35 15.59 9.09
N THR A 109 0.14 14.63 8.21
CA THR A 109 -0.59 13.42 8.56
C THR A 109 0.31 12.19 8.58
N THR A 110 1.56 12.34 8.17
CA THR A 110 2.49 11.22 8.14
C THR A 110 3.11 11.03 9.51
N ARG A 111 3.00 9.83 10.04
CA ARG A 111 3.56 9.54 11.35
C ARG A 111 3.97 8.08 11.43
N LEU A 112 4.71 7.74 12.47
CA LEU A 112 5.09 6.35 12.70
C LEU A 112 3.84 5.52 13.02
N PHE A 113 3.82 4.31 12.48
CA PHE A 113 2.72 3.38 12.67
C PHE A 113 2.90 2.68 14.01
N ASN A 114 1.91 2.78 14.89
CA ASN A 114 2.02 2.25 16.23
C ASN A 114 1.01 1.12 16.49
N ARG A 115 1.01 0.63 17.69
CA ARG A 115 0.18 -0.52 18.05
C ARG A 115 -1.32 -0.24 17.92
N ARG A 116 -1.73 1.00 18.15
CA ARG A 116 -3.13 1.37 17.99
C ARG A 116 -3.52 1.31 16.50
N ASP A 117 -2.61 1.74 15.64
CA ASP A 117 -2.84 1.64 14.21
C ASP A 117 -2.94 0.20 13.77
N TYR A 118 -2.09 -0.65 14.34
CA TYR A 118 -2.12 -2.06 13.99
C TYR A 118 -3.48 -2.67 14.32
N LYS A 119 -4.05 -2.35 15.46
CA LYS A 119 -5.36 -2.88 15.81
C LYS A 119 -6.41 -2.47 14.79
N LYS A 120 -6.30 -1.26 14.26
CA LYS A 120 -7.26 -0.77 13.29
C LYS A 120 -7.11 -1.45 11.93
N TYR A 121 -5.90 -1.78 11.54
CA TYR A 121 -5.64 -2.34 10.21
C TYR A 121 -5.20 -3.80 10.24
N GLU A 122 -5.31 -4.43 11.38
CA GLU A 122 -4.88 -5.82 11.56
C GLU A 122 -5.53 -6.76 10.55
N LYS A 123 -6.76 -6.49 10.18
CA LYS A 123 -7.46 -7.36 9.24
C LYS A 123 -6.74 -7.47 7.89
N TYR A 124 -5.88 -6.51 7.56
CA TYR A 124 -5.10 -6.59 6.34
C TYR A 124 -3.68 -7.06 6.60
N LEU A 125 -3.15 -6.78 7.77
CA LEU A 125 -1.72 -6.89 8.05
C LEU A 125 -1.32 -8.12 8.85
N LYS A 126 -2.28 -8.84 9.38
CA LYS A 126 -1.96 -10.00 10.20
C LYS A 126 -1.15 -11.02 9.40
N GLY A 127 0.03 -11.36 9.92
CA GLY A 127 0.92 -12.29 9.24
C GLY A 127 1.68 -11.69 8.07
N VAL A 128 1.48 -10.41 7.78
CA VAL A 128 2.10 -9.75 6.63
C VAL A 128 3.29 -8.91 7.05
N ILE A 129 3.20 -8.24 8.20
CA ILE A 129 4.30 -7.43 8.71
C ILE A 129 4.88 -8.07 9.96
N LYS A 130 6.08 -7.66 10.29
CA LYS A 130 6.74 -8.16 11.49
C LYS A 130 6.32 -7.33 12.69
N ASP A 131 6.06 -8.00 13.79
CA ASP A 131 5.64 -7.33 15.02
C ASP A 131 6.67 -6.29 15.47
N GLU A 132 7.94 -6.60 15.28
CA GLU A 132 9.01 -5.71 15.69
C GLU A 132 9.05 -4.40 14.92
N TRP A 133 8.38 -4.33 13.78
CA TRP A 133 8.30 -3.08 13.01
C TRP A 133 7.30 -2.08 13.60
N ILE A 134 6.39 -2.57 14.41
CA ILE A 134 5.34 -1.71 14.97
C ILE A 134 5.94 -0.84 16.06
N ASN A 135 5.77 0.46 15.90
CA ASN A 135 6.33 1.41 16.85
C ASN A 135 5.49 1.49 18.12
N ARG A 136 6.08 1.91 19.19
CA ARG A 136 5.40 1.99 20.48
C ARG A 136 4.49 3.18 20.59
#